data_2318ca5e0d3feef4ec2924ea33536a5e
#
_entry.id   2318ca5e0d3feef4ec2924ea33536a5e
#
_cell.length_a   1.000
_cell.length_b   1.000
_cell.length_c   1.000
_cell.angle_alpha   90.00
_cell.angle_beta   90.00
_cell.angle_gamma   90.00
#
_symmetry.space_group_name_H-M   'P 1'
#
loop_
_entity.id
_entity.type
_entity.pdbx_description
1 polymer ?
#
loop_
_entity_poly.entity_id
_entity_poly.type
_entity_poly.pdbx_seq_one_letter_code
_entity_poly.pdbx_strand_id
1 'polypeptide(L)'
;MKNFRDLSYINLKKNMILRSEALANLDINDQDLLLNKHNLKLVIDLRTPHGFETQKDMQLAGVKYVNIPLMTDDEIKSLEINDCYAKAVCEDKKDVWTKIFNLLLDNSDGAILFHCSSGKDRTGIVISLILSCLGINKEVIYQDYLLSNKSLKVPFKYKLRLLFASKEAKQNFYAYFWVQKAYLDSVFSEIDNLYGSINGFFIKCCGLNEDKIKRLKEKYLND
;
A
#
# COMPACT_ATOMS: atom_id res chain seq x y z
N MET A 1 14.67 4.32 -6.60
CA MET A 1 13.51 3.56 -6.04
C MET A 1 12.58 3.12 -7.16
N LYS A 2 12.04 1.87 -7.10
CA LYS A 2 10.99 1.42 -8.03
C LYS A 2 9.61 1.66 -7.44
N ASN A 3 8.62 1.74 -8.31
CA ASN A 3 7.21 1.96 -7.95
C ASN A 3 6.97 3.18 -7.03
N PHE A 4 7.92 4.11 -7.01
CA PHE A 4 7.81 5.35 -6.23
C PHE A 4 6.89 6.34 -6.92
N ARG A 5 6.02 6.97 -6.12
CA ARG A 5 5.22 8.13 -6.53
C ARG A 5 4.65 8.90 -5.35
N ASP A 6 4.56 10.21 -5.52
CA ASP A 6 3.74 11.12 -4.72
C ASP A 6 2.30 11.06 -5.26
N LEU A 7 1.31 10.87 -4.40
CA LEU A 7 -0.08 10.74 -4.83
C LEU A 7 -0.79 12.06 -5.11
N SER A 8 -0.06 13.16 -5.19
CA SER A 8 -0.62 14.50 -5.46
C SER A 8 -1.35 14.61 -6.82
N TYR A 9 -1.06 13.73 -7.77
CA TYR A 9 -1.79 13.69 -9.06
C TYR A 9 -3.24 13.17 -8.93
N ILE A 10 -3.65 12.70 -7.74
CA ILE A 10 -5.00 12.19 -7.45
C ILE A 10 -5.78 13.19 -6.56
N ASN A 11 -5.63 14.50 -6.79
CA ASN A 11 -6.22 15.55 -5.97
C ASN A 11 -5.78 15.58 -4.49
N LEU A 12 -4.63 14.97 -4.13
CA LEU A 12 -4.03 15.10 -2.81
C LEU A 12 -3.07 16.30 -2.78
N LYS A 13 -2.92 16.89 -1.60
CA LYS A 13 -1.86 17.86 -1.35
C LYS A 13 -0.50 17.22 -1.62
N LYS A 14 0.39 18.00 -2.25
CA LYS A 14 1.73 17.56 -2.62
C LYS A 14 2.56 17.23 -1.38
N ASN A 15 3.39 16.21 -1.50
CA ASN A 15 4.31 15.79 -0.43
C ASN A 15 3.61 15.36 0.86
N MET A 16 2.43 14.74 0.76
CA MET A 16 1.71 14.24 1.93
C MET A 16 1.70 12.72 2.00
N ILE A 17 1.34 12.05 0.90
CA ILE A 17 1.27 10.59 0.84
C ILE A 17 2.11 10.09 -0.33
N LEU A 18 3.12 9.30 0.00
CA LEU A 18 4.06 8.67 -0.92
C LEU A 18 3.91 7.15 -0.86
N ARG A 19 4.26 6.48 -1.94
CA ARG A 19 4.39 5.01 -1.96
C ARG A 19 5.60 4.56 -2.75
N SER A 20 6.20 3.40 -2.38
CA SER A 20 7.36 2.82 -3.08
C SER A 20 7.52 1.31 -2.80
N GLU A 21 8.56 0.72 -3.42
CA GLU A 21 9.16 -0.54 -2.93
C GLU A 21 9.92 -0.32 -1.62
N ALA A 22 10.43 -1.40 -1.01
CA ALA A 22 11.27 -1.35 0.19
C ALA A 22 12.50 -0.44 0.02
N LEU A 23 12.88 0.25 1.10
CA LEU A 23 13.91 1.30 1.09
C LEU A 23 15.33 0.77 1.38
N ALA A 24 15.59 -0.51 1.18
CA ALA A 24 16.87 -1.13 1.51
C ALA A 24 18.05 -0.67 0.64
N ASN A 25 17.78 -0.21 -0.59
CA ASN A 25 18.82 0.12 -1.58
C ASN A 25 18.64 1.54 -2.14
N LEU A 26 18.55 2.53 -1.25
CA LEU A 26 18.45 3.94 -1.64
C LEU A 26 19.83 4.46 -2.04
N ASP A 27 19.94 5.02 -3.23
CA ASP A 27 21.12 5.81 -3.61
C ASP A 27 21.02 7.25 -3.05
N ILE A 28 22.07 8.04 -3.27
CA ILE A 28 22.12 9.42 -2.73
C ILE A 28 21.02 10.31 -3.32
N ASN A 29 20.62 10.09 -4.59
CA ASN A 29 19.56 10.86 -5.22
C ASN A 29 18.20 10.47 -4.65
N ASP A 30 17.98 9.19 -4.35
CA ASP A 30 16.78 8.70 -3.68
C ASP A 30 16.63 9.30 -2.27
N GLN A 31 17.75 9.38 -1.53
CA GLN A 31 17.76 9.98 -0.18
C GLN A 31 17.43 11.48 -0.24
N ASP A 32 18.10 12.22 -1.16
CA ASP A 32 17.84 13.65 -1.38
C ASP A 32 16.37 13.90 -1.80
N LEU A 33 15.86 13.08 -2.72
CA LEU A 33 14.46 13.14 -3.14
C LEU A 33 13.50 12.99 -1.97
N LEU A 34 13.70 12.01 -1.10
CA LEU A 34 12.82 11.74 0.04
C LEU A 34 12.93 12.83 1.11
N LEU A 35 14.16 13.21 1.48
CA LEU A 35 14.40 14.15 2.58
C LEU A 35 14.13 15.60 2.19
N ASN A 36 14.73 16.06 1.10
CA ASN A 36 14.75 17.48 0.77
C ASN A 36 13.60 17.88 -0.15
N LYS A 37 13.22 17.04 -1.12
CA LYS A 37 12.14 17.38 -2.04
C LYS A 37 10.76 17.03 -1.50
N HIS A 38 10.63 15.89 -0.81
CA HIS A 38 9.34 15.43 -0.29
C HIS A 38 9.18 15.64 1.22
N ASN A 39 10.19 16.12 1.95
CA ASN A 39 10.15 16.33 3.40
C ASN A 39 9.61 15.08 4.14
N LEU A 40 10.19 13.90 3.84
CA LEU A 40 9.76 12.64 4.44
C LEU A 40 9.94 12.65 5.95
N LYS A 41 8.91 12.35 6.72
CA LYS A 41 8.92 12.29 8.19
C LYS A 41 8.57 10.92 8.77
N LEU A 42 7.76 10.15 8.04
CA LEU A 42 7.28 8.86 8.53
C LEU A 42 7.32 7.82 7.41
N VAL A 43 7.88 6.66 7.72
CA VAL A 43 7.81 5.45 6.88
C VAL A 43 6.93 4.43 7.57
N ILE A 44 5.92 3.92 6.87
CA ILE A 44 5.07 2.81 7.29
C ILE A 44 5.40 1.59 6.44
N ASP A 45 6.10 0.64 7.05
CA ASP A 45 6.48 -0.63 6.43
C ASP A 45 5.40 -1.69 6.71
N LEU A 46 4.79 -2.19 5.63
CA LEU A 46 3.69 -3.17 5.66
C LEU A 46 4.18 -4.62 5.54
N ARG A 47 5.50 -4.85 5.57
CA ARG A 47 6.07 -6.20 5.47
C ARG A 47 5.85 -6.99 6.75
N THR A 48 5.82 -8.31 6.58
CA THR A 48 5.86 -9.25 7.71
C THR A 48 7.13 -9.05 8.53
N PRO A 49 7.17 -9.50 9.79
CA PRO A 49 8.40 -9.45 10.60
C PRO A 49 9.60 -10.10 9.89
N HIS A 50 9.40 -11.25 9.24
CA HIS A 50 10.45 -11.91 8.47
C HIS A 50 10.92 -11.04 7.29
N GLY A 51 10.00 -10.43 6.54
CA GLY A 51 10.35 -9.54 5.43
C GLY A 51 11.09 -8.27 5.89
N PHE A 52 10.72 -7.74 7.05
CA PHE A 52 11.41 -6.61 7.69
C PHE A 52 12.85 -6.99 8.12
N GLU A 53 13.03 -8.14 8.75
CA GLU A 53 14.34 -8.59 9.25
C GLU A 53 15.32 -8.98 8.12
N THR A 54 14.81 -9.59 7.05
CA THR A 54 15.65 -10.09 5.95
C THR A 54 16.13 -8.99 5.00
N GLN A 55 15.40 -7.88 4.90
CA GLN A 55 15.74 -6.76 4.02
C GLN A 55 15.46 -5.44 4.74
N LYS A 56 16.35 -5.07 5.68
CA LYS A 56 16.20 -3.83 6.46
C LYS A 56 16.23 -2.60 5.57
N ASP A 57 15.33 -1.66 5.85
CA ASP A 57 15.34 -0.36 5.18
C ASP A 57 16.54 0.48 5.65
N MET A 58 17.07 1.27 4.73
CA MET A 58 18.05 2.29 5.06
C MET A 58 17.39 3.35 5.96
N GLN A 59 18.03 3.63 7.09
CA GLN A 59 17.55 4.62 8.04
C GLN A 59 17.97 6.02 7.61
N LEU A 60 17.00 6.89 7.36
CA LEU A 60 17.21 8.29 7.00
C LEU A 60 17.14 9.18 8.25
N ALA A 61 18.05 10.13 8.39
CA ALA A 61 18.09 11.02 9.54
C ALA A 61 16.80 11.86 9.67
N GLY A 62 16.24 11.91 10.88
CA GLY A 62 15.00 12.66 11.14
C GLY A 62 13.71 12.03 10.64
N VAL A 63 13.77 10.77 10.14
CA VAL A 63 12.60 10.01 9.68
C VAL A 63 12.23 8.93 10.69
N LYS A 64 10.96 8.88 11.08
CA LYS A 64 10.41 7.82 11.93
C LYS A 64 10.02 6.60 11.09
N TYR A 65 10.35 5.41 11.57
CA TYR A 65 9.99 4.13 10.93
C TYR A 65 9.04 3.33 11.81
N VAL A 66 7.94 2.86 11.25
CA VAL A 66 6.95 2.04 11.95
C VAL A 66 6.63 0.82 11.09
N ASN A 67 6.92 -0.37 11.59
CA ASN A 67 6.48 -1.60 10.96
C ASN A 67 5.06 -1.94 11.42
N ILE A 68 4.16 -2.11 10.45
CA ILE A 68 2.76 -2.49 10.65
C ILE A 68 2.43 -3.60 9.65
N PRO A 69 2.72 -4.86 9.98
CA PRO A 69 2.45 -5.98 9.09
C PRO A 69 0.95 -6.06 8.75
N LEU A 70 0.60 -5.90 7.48
CA LEU A 70 -0.79 -6.03 7.03
C LEU A 70 -1.23 -7.51 7.00
N MET A 71 -0.28 -8.41 6.76
CA MET A 71 -0.47 -9.86 6.63
C MET A 71 0.65 -10.58 7.36
N THR A 72 0.39 -11.82 7.77
CA THR A 72 1.39 -12.73 8.29
C THR A 72 2.10 -13.50 7.16
N ASP A 73 3.24 -14.12 7.47
CA ASP A 73 3.94 -14.98 6.51
C ASP A 73 3.11 -16.21 6.13
N ASP A 74 2.34 -16.75 7.07
CA ASP A 74 1.48 -17.90 6.84
C ASP A 74 0.29 -17.55 5.94
N GLU A 75 -0.35 -16.40 6.13
CA GLU A 75 -1.41 -15.92 5.24
C GLU A 75 -0.91 -15.77 3.80
N ILE A 76 0.31 -15.21 3.62
CA ILE A 76 0.90 -15.01 2.29
C ILE A 76 1.23 -16.34 1.60
N LYS A 77 1.60 -17.37 2.38
CA LYS A 77 2.03 -18.67 1.83
C LYS A 77 0.88 -19.65 1.59
N SER A 78 -0.17 -19.59 2.42
CA SER A 78 -1.22 -20.60 2.46
C SER A 78 -2.49 -20.21 1.72
N LEU A 79 -2.74 -18.92 1.45
CA LEU A 79 -3.96 -18.46 0.81
C LEU A 79 -3.76 -18.27 -0.69
N GLU A 80 -4.83 -18.52 -1.45
CA GLU A 80 -4.94 -18.04 -2.83
C GLU A 80 -4.91 -16.51 -2.85
N ILE A 81 -4.47 -15.92 -3.95
CA ILE A 81 -4.19 -14.49 -4.02
C ILE A 81 -5.42 -13.61 -3.68
N ASN A 82 -6.60 -13.97 -4.15
CA ASN A 82 -7.84 -13.23 -3.86
C ASN A 82 -8.20 -13.32 -2.36
N ASP A 83 -8.06 -14.50 -1.77
CA ASP A 83 -8.35 -14.75 -0.35
C ASP A 83 -7.33 -14.02 0.53
N CYS A 84 -6.06 -13.99 0.10
CA CYS A 84 -5.02 -13.21 0.77
C CYS A 84 -5.34 -11.71 0.77
N TYR A 85 -5.88 -11.18 -0.33
CA TYR A 85 -6.33 -9.77 -0.39
C TYR A 85 -7.56 -9.53 0.47
N ALA A 86 -8.57 -10.40 0.42
CA ALA A 86 -9.76 -10.32 1.28
C ALA A 86 -9.39 -10.38 2.77
N LYS A 87 -8.43 -11.23 3.15
CA LYS A 87 -7.95 -11.36 4.53
C LYS A 87 -7.38 -10.05 5.12
N ALA A 88 -6.89 -9.14 4.27
CA ALA A 88 -6.35 -7.86 4.72
C ALA A 88 -7.38 -6.95 5.44
N VAL A 89 -8.67 -7.20 5.30
CA VAL A 89 -9.75 -6.38 5.87
C VAL A 89 -10.63 -7.14 6.88
N CYS A 90 -10.26 -8.37 7.22
CA CYS A 90 -10.96 -9.15 8.24
C CYS A 90 -10.86 -8.51 9.63
N GLU A 91 -11.74 -8.92 10.55
CA GLU A 91 -11.88 -8.33 11.89
C GLU A 91 -10.59 -8.41 12.72
N ASP A 92 -9.78 -9.45 12.55
CA ASP A 92 -8.48 -9.61 13.20
C ASP A 92 -7.43 -8.56 12.77
N LYS A 93 -7.70 -7.78 11.72
CA LYS A 93 -6.85 -6.67 11.26
C LYS A 93 -7.25 -5.30 11.84
N LYS A 94 -8.22 -5.25 12.74
CA LYS A 94 -8.72 -4.00 13.34
C LYS A 94 -7.60 -3.12 13.93
N ASP A 95 -6.69 -3.70 14.69
CA ASP A 95 -5.58 -2.95 15.30
C ASP A 95 -4.62 -2.39 14.27
N VAL A 96 -4.37 -3.13 13.18
CA VAL A 96 -3.56 -2.69 12.05
C VAL A 96 -4.16 -1.44 11.41
N TRP A 97 -5.45 -1.48 11.08
CA TRP A 97 -6.14 -0.37 10.43
C TRP A 97 -6.29 0.83 11.35
N THR A 98 -6.66 0.60 12.61
CA THR A 98 -6.74 1.67 13.62
C THR A 98 -5.39 2.39 13.77
N LYS A 99 -4.28 1.64 13.81
CA LYS A 99 -2.94 2.20 13.92
C LYS A 99 -2.55 3.02 12.67
N ILE A 100 -2.85 2.52 11.46
CA ILE A 100 -2.60 3.24 10.21
C ILE A 100 -3.33 4.58 10.18
N PHE A 101 -4.65 4.59 10.46
CA PHE A 101 -5.44 5.82 10.41
C PHE A 101 -5.10 6.80 11.53
N ASN A 102 -4.72 6.33 12.72
CA ASN A 102 -4.22 7.21 13.78
C ASN A 102 -2.90 7.88 13.37
N LEU A 103 -1.96 7.15 12.77
CA LEU A 103 -0.72 7.76 12.25
C LEU A 103 -0.99 8.81 11.16
N LEU A 104 -2.00 8.61 10.31
CA LEU A 104 -2.43 9.62 9.34
C LEU A 104 -3.02 10.86 10.03
N LEU A 105 -3.83 10.68 11.07
CA LEU A 105 -4.43 11.78 11.84
C LEU A 105 -3.37 12.57 12.63
N ASP A 106 -2.40 11.88 13.21
CA ASP A 106 -1.38 12.46 14.11
C ASP A 106 -0.20 13.08 13.35
N ASN A 107 0.02 12.71 12.08
CA ASN A 107 1.13 13.28 11.29
C ASN A 107 0.92 14.77 11.08
N SER A 108 1.67 15.60 11.76
CA SER A 108 1.53 17.06 11.73
C SER A 108 2.36 17.74 10.65
N ASP A 109 3.41 17.09 10.17
CA ASP A 109 4.39 17.71 9.26
C ASP A 109 5.00 16.66 8.32
N GLY A 110 5.15 17.04 7.06
CA GLY A 110 5.84 16.29 6.02
C GLY A 110 5.14 15.04 5.51
N ALA A 111 5.84 14.34 4.65
CA ALA A 111 5.30 13.18 3.94
C ALA A 111 5.31 11.91 4.78
N ILE A 112 4.30 11.09 4.55
CA ILE A 112 4.24 9.68 4.96
C ILE A 112 4.50 8.81 3.75
N LEU A 113 5.47 7.89 3.83
CA LEU A 113 5.73 6.91 2.80
C LEU A 113 5.24 5.53 3.23
N PHE A 114 4.40 4.93 2.41
CA PHE A 114 3.93 3.56 2.57
C PHE A 114 4.68 2.63 1.63
N HIS A 115 5.21 1.53 2.15
CA HIS A 115 5.82 0.51 1.32
C HIS A 115 5.58 -0.92 1.84
N CYS A 116 5.86 -1.87 0.98
CA CYS A 116 6.08 -3.27 1.32
C CYS A 116 7.33 -3.77 0.57
N SER A 117 7.41 -5.01 0.14
CA SER A 117 8.58 -5.47 -0.63
C SER A 117 8.68 -4.80 -2.01
N SER A 118 7.60 -4.83 -2.80
CA SER A 118 7.54 -4.27 -4.17
C SER A 118 6.68 -3.00 -4.28
N GLY A 119 6.05 -2.58 -3.19
CA GLY A 119 5.14 -1.43 -3.19
C GLY A 119 3.86 -1.64 -4.02
N LYS A 120 3.47 -2.89 -4.32
CA LYS A 120 2.33 -3.20 -5.20
C LYS A 120 1.11 -3.73 -4.44
N ASP A 121 1.19 -4.90 -3.77
CA ASP A 121 0.04 -5.61 -3.18
C ASP A 121 -0.40 -4.96 -1.86
N ARG A 122 0.30 -5.19 -0.77
CA ARG A 122 -0.04 -4.64 0.57
C ARG A 122 -0.11 -3.11 0.56
N THR A 123 0.86 -2.47 -0.09
CA THR A 123 0.84 -1.02 -0.29
C THR A 123 -0.35 -0.59 -1.14
N GLY A 124 -0.68 -1.36 -2.16
CA GLY A 124 -1.85 -1.10 -3.01
C GLY A 124 -3.16 -1.15 -2.23
N ILE A 125 -3.36 -2.17 -1.38
CA ILE A 125 -4.55 -2.30 -0.52
C ILE A 125 -4.65 -1.08 0.41
N VAL A 126 -3.59 -0.78 1.15
CA VAL A 126 -3.59 0.33 2.13
C VAL A 126 -3.87 1.67 1.46
N ILE A 127 -3.17 1.98 0.37
CA ILE A 127 -3.39 3.23 -0.38
C ILE A 127 -4.82 3.28 -0.93
N SER A 128 -5.35 2.20 -1.48
CA SER A 128 -6.71 2.17 -2.02
C SER A 128 -7.76 2.49 -0.95
N LEU A 129 -7.60 1.98 0.27
CA LEU A 129 -8.52 2.23 1.37
C LEU A 129 -8.34 3.64 1.98
N ILE A 130 -7.12 4.17 2.03
CA ILE A 130 -6.88 5.58 2.37
C ILE A 130 -7.58 6.50 1.37
N LEU A 131 -7.38 6.28 0.07
CA LEU A 131 -8.02 7.06 -0.99
C LEU A 131 -9.55 6.96 -0.94
N SER A 132 -10.09 5.78 -0.63
CA SER A 132 -11.53 5.58 -0.43
C SER A 132 -12.05 6.39 0.77
N CYS A 133 -11.31 6.44 1.88
CA CYS A 133 -11.66 7.25 3.05
C CYS A 133 -11.68 8.76 2.72
N LEU A 134 -10.77 9.20 1.88
CA LEU A 134 -10.71 10.57 1.39
C LEU A 134 -11.82 10.88 0.36
N GLY A 135 -12.56 9.90 -0.12
CA GLY A 135 -13.65 10.08 -1.08
C GLY A 135 -13.19 10.13 -2.53
N ILE A 136 -12.01 9.64 -2.84
CA ILE A 136 -11.52 9.55 -4.21
C ILE A 136 -12.34 8.53 -5.00
N ASN A 137 -12.64 8.85 -6.25
CA ASN A 137 -13.43 8.01 -7.14
C ASN A 137 -12.76 6.62 -7.32
N LYS A 138 -13.57 5.57 -7.30
CA LYS A 138 -13.12 4.17 -7.38
C LYS A 138 -12.29 3.88 -8.63
N GLU A 139 -12.65 4.46 -9.78
CA GLU A 139 -11.89 4.28 -11.02
C GLU A 139 -10.48 4.88 -10.93
N VAL A 140 -10.33 6.04 -10.28
CA VAL A 140 -9.02 6.67 -10.04
C VAL A 140 -8.17 5.80 -9.09
N ILE A 141 -8.79 5.21 -8.08
CA ILE A 141 -8.13 4.27 -7.16
C ILE A 141 -7.59 3.05 -7.92
N TYR A 142 -8.40 2.44 -8.81
CA TYR A 142 -7.94 1.34 -9.65
C TYR A 142 -6.82 1.75 -10.60
N GLN A 143 -6.89 2.94 -11.19
CA GLN A 143 -5.83 3.45 -12.06
C GLN A 143 -4.50 3.55 -11.31
N ASP A 144 -4.48 4.16 -10.11
CA ASP A 144 -3.26 4.19 -9.28
C ASP A 144 -2.77 2.78 -8.96
N TYR A 145 -3.65 1.90 -8.51
CA TYR A 145 -3.28 0.54 -8.15
C TYR A 145 -2.60 -0.17 -9.33
N LEU A 146 -3.19 -0.12 -10.53
CA LEU A 146 -2.68 -0.77 -11.75
C LEU A 146 -1.41 -0.10 -12.30
N LEU A 147 -1.11 1.18 -11.97
CA LEU A 147 0.16 1.81 -12.33
C LEU A 147 1.37 1.04 -11.80
N SER A 148 1.22 0.27 -10.73
CA SER A 148 2.29 -0.57 -10.20
C SER A 148 2.85 -1.55 -11.24
N ASN A 149 2.03 -2.01 -12.19
CA ASN A 149 2.45 -2.90 -13.28
C ASN A 149 3.45 -2.24 -14.24
N LYS A 150 3.39 -0.91 -14.42
CA LYS A 150 4.32 -0.17 -15.28
C LYS A 150 5.73 -0.09 -14.69
N SER A 151 5.82 -0.11 -13.35
CA SER A 151 7.08 -0.04 -12.63
C SER A 151 7.78 -1.40 -12.49
N LEU A 152 7.05 -2.49 -12.72
CA LEU A 152 7.54 -3.85 -12.56
C LEU A 152 8.03 -4.40 -13.90
N LYS A 153 9.36 -4.51 -14.03
CA LYS A 153 9.96 -5.14 -15.21
C LYS A 153 10.28 -6.59 -14.92
N VAL A 154 9.69 -7.51 -15.69
CA VAL A 154 10.06 -8.94 -15.63
C VAL A 154 11.54 -9.09 -15.93
N PRO A 155 12.38 -9.60 -15.01
CA PRO A 155 13.79 -9.80 -15.27
C PRO A 155 14.02 -10.75 -16.46
N PHE A 156 15.07 -10.49 -17.24
CA PHE A 156 15.34 -11.24 -18.48
C PHE A 156 15.39 -12.75 -18.29
N LYS A 157 15.97 -13.23 -17.17
CA LYS A 157 16.01 -14.66 -16.81
C LYS A 157 14.63 -15.33 -16.75
N TYR A 158 13.63 -14.60 -16.28
CA TYR A 158 12.25 -15.12 -16.23
C TYR A 158 11.56 -15.04 -17.58
N LYS A 159 11.85 -14.00 -18.39
CA LYS A 159 11.34 -13.91 -19.77
C LYS A 159 11.76 -15.12 -20.56
N LEU A 160 13.05 -15.50 -20.51
CA LEU A 160 13.57 -16.67 -21.20
C LEU A 160 12.90 -17.96 -20.71
N ARG A 161 12.75 -18.14 -19.40
CA ARG A 161 12.08 -19.32 -18.80
C ARG A 161 10.60 -19.41 -19.22
N LEU A 162 9.91 -18.26 -19.30
CA LEU A 162 8.52 -18.22 -19.72
C LEU A 162 8.31 -18.57 -21.20
N LEU A 163 9.32 -18.46 -22.08
CA LEU A 163 9.19 -18.91 -23.47
C LEU A 163 8.82 -20.40 -23.57
N PHE A 164 9.39 -21.21 -22.67
CA PHE A 164 9.21 -22.66 -22.66
C PHE A 164 8.21 -23.16 -21.61
N ALA A 165 7.58 -22.25 -20.85
CA ALA A 165 6.63 -22.60 -19.81
C ALA A 165 5.25 -22.96 -20.41
N SER A 166 4.51 -23.85 -19.72
CA SER A 166 3.11 -24.15 -20.05
C SER A 166 2.23 -22.90 -19.94
N LYS A 167 1.04 -22.94 -20.54
CA LYS A 167 0.05 -21.86 -20.44
C LYS A 167 -0.31 -21.56 -18.99
N GLU A 168 -0.51 -22.61 -18.20
CA GLU A 168 -0.83 -22.51 -16.78
C GLU A 168 0.31 -21.88 -15.97
N ALA A 169 1.56 -22.33 -16.18
CA ALA A 169 2.73 -21.76 -15.51
C ALA A 169 2.93 -20.27 -15.86
N LYS A 170 2.62 -19.85 -17.09
CA LYS A 170 2.60 -18.45 -17.49
C LYS A 170 1.52 -17.66 -16.76
N GLN A 171 0.30 -18.18 -16.68
CA GLN A 171 -0.81 -17.55 -15.98
C GLN A 171 -0.48 -17.36 -14.50
N ASN A 172 0.01 -18.40 -13.83
CA ASN A 172 0.41 -18.34 -12.41
C ASN A 172 1.55 -17.34 -12.19
N PHE A 173 2.55 -17.32 -13.07
CA PHE A 173 3.63 -16.32 -12.98
C PHE A 173 3.09 -14.89 -13.12
N TYR A 174 2.21 -14.64 -14.09
CA TYR A 174 1.66 -13.30 -14.32
C TYR A 174 0.69 -12.89 -13.20
N ALA A 175 -0.10 -13.81 -12.67
CA ALA A 175 -0.94 -13.56 -11.50
C ALA A 175 -0.11 -13.12 -10.28
N TYR A 176 1.00 -13.78 -10.03
CA TYR A 176 1.90 -13.41 -8.95
C TYR A 176 2.70 -12.13 -9.23
N PHE A 177 3.12 -11.91 -10.48
CA PHE A 177 4.04 -10.82 -10.83
C PHE A 177 3.33 -9.48 -10.98
N TRP A 178 2.13 -9.44 -11.55
CA TRP A 178 1.34 -8.22 -11.77
C TRP A 178 0.10 -8.18 -10.90
N VAL A 179 -0.30 -6.96 -10.52
CA VAL A 179 -1.58 -6.73 -9.86
C VAL A 179 -2.71 -6.73 -10.89
N GLN A 180 -3.88 -7.21 -10.48
CA GLN A 180 -5.10 -7.25 -11.29
C GLN A 180 -6.25 -6.59 -10.55
N LYS A 181 -7.18 -6.00 -11.30
CA LYS A 181 -8.37 -5.35 -10.74
C LYS A 181 -9.12 -6.30 -9.80
N ALA A 182 -9.25 -7.56 -10.17
CA ALA A 182 -9.96 -8.60 -9.40
C ALA A 182 -9.40 -8.77 -7.97
N TYR A 183 -8.10 -8.55 -7.75
CA TYR A 183 -7.51 -8.67 -6.40
C TYR A 183 -8.00 -7.56 -5.48
N LEU A 184 -8.12 -6.34 -5.99
CA LEU A 184 -8.68 -5.24 -5.21
C LEU A 184 -10.21 -5.33 -5.09
N ASP A 185 -10.88 -5.91 -6.08
CA ASP A 185 -12.32 -6.22 -6.01
C ASP A 185 -12.63 -7.18 -4.86
N SER A 186 -11.77 -8.20 -4.58
CA SER A 186 -11.97 -9.10 -3.44
C SER A 186 -11.89 -8.37 -2.09
N VAL A 187 -11.03 -7.35 -1.97
CA VAL A 187 -10.98 -6.48 -0.77
C VAL A 187 -12.30 -5.75 -0.56
N PHE A 188 -12.82 -5.08 -1.60
CA PHE A 188 -14.07 -4.34 -1.49
C PHE A 188 -15.27 -5.25 -1.24
N SER A 189 -15.31 -6.42 -1.90
CA SER A 189 -16.36 -7.41 -1.67
C SER A 189 -16.36 -7.92 -0.24
N GLU A 190 -15.19 -8.18 0.33
CA GLU A 190 -15.10 -8.63 1.71
C GLU A 190 -15.49 -7.52 2.71
N ILE A 191 -15.16 -6.28 2.41
CA ILE A 191 -15.65 -5.12 3.20
C ILE A 191 -17.18 -5.06 3.19
N ASP A 192 -17.81 -5.22 2.03
CA ASP A 192 -19.28 -5.20 1.92
C ASP A 192 -19.89 -6.38 2.69
N ASN A 193 -19.27 -7.57 2.61
CA ASN A 193 -19.72 -8.76 3.36
C ASN A 193 -19.64 -8.58 4.88
N LEU A 194 -18.51 -8.12 5.40
CA LEU A 194 -18.25 -8.03 6.85
C LEU A 194 -18.85 -6.79 7.50
N TYR A 195 -18.82 -5.66 6.80
CA TYR A 195 -19.15 -4.35 7.39
C TYR A 195 -20.39 -3.69 6.76
N GLY A 196 -20.93 -4.26 5.69
CA GLY A 196 -22.11 -3.77 4.96
C GLY A 196 -21.81 -2.60 4.01
N SER A 197 -20.68 -1.93 4.16
CA SER A 197 -20.21 -0.83 3.28
C SER A 197 -18.80 -0.40 3.62
N ILE A 198 -18.16 0.36 2.73
CA ILE A 198 -16.86 0.98 2.98
C ILE A 198 -16.88 1.93 4.20
N ASN A 199 -17.97 2.67 4.41
CA ASN A 199 -18.13 3.50 5.61
C ASN A 199 -18.26 2.65 6.88
N GLY A 200 -18.96 1.52 6.80
CA GLY A 200 -19.04 0.55 7.89
C GLY A 200 -17.66 0.03 8.30
N PHE A 201 -16.80 -0.26 7.35
CA PHE A 201 -15.41 -0.64 7.59
C PHE A 201 -14.63 0.47 8.31
N PHE A 202 -14.71 1.71 7.86
CA PHE A 202 -14.00 2.82 8.51
C PHE A 202 -14.43 3.04 9.95
N ILE A 203 -15.73 2.92 10.24
CA ILE A 203 -16.26 3.09 11.60
C ILE A 203 -15.94 1.88 12.48
N LYS A 204 -16.26 0.67 12.03
CA LYS A 204 -16.18 -0.55 12.86
C LYS A 204 -14.77 -1.13 12.98
N CYS A 205 -13.97 -1.05 11.90
CA CYS A 205 -12.64 -1.63 11.83
C CYS A 205 -11.53 -0.59 12.03
N CYS A 206 -11.62 0.57 11.40
CA CYS A 206 -10.55 1.58 11.48
C CYS A 206 -10.67 2.53 12.68
N GLY A 207 -11.76 2.48 13.46
CA GLY A 207 -11.99 3.35 14.61
C GLY A 207 -12.16 4.83 14.25
N LEU A 208 -12.67 5.09 13.04
CA LEU A 208 -12.97 6.43 12.56
C LEU A 208 -14.42 6.81 12.92
N ASN A 209 -14.66 8.10 12.98
CA ASN A 209 -15.98 8.72 12.99
C ASN A 209 -16.02 9.84 11.94
N GLU A 210 -17.14 10.49 11.77
CA GLU A 210 -17.31 11.57 10.77
C GLU A 210 -16.30 12.71 10.96
N ASP A 211 -16.05 13.13 12.20
CA ASP A 211 -15.08 14.20 12.48
C ASP A 211 -13.66 13.82 12.09
N LYS A 212 -13.23 12.59 12.39
CA LYS A 212 -11.91 12.09 12.00
C LYS A 212 -11.78 11.98 10.48
N ILE A 213 -12.82 11.49 9.79
CA ILE A 213 -12.85 11.43 8.31
C ILE A 213 -12.80 12.83 7.71
N LYS A 214 -13.55 13.78 8.25
CA LYS A 214 -13.51 15.18 7.83
C LYS A 214 -12.10 15.76 8.00
N ARG A 215 -11.48 15.59 9.16
CA ARG A 215 -10.10 16.03 9.42
C ARG A 215 -9.08 15.42 8.46
N LEU A 216 -9.22 14.14 8.10
CA LEU A 216 -8.37 13.50 7.09
C LEU A 216 -8.53 14.16 5.72
N LYS A 217 -9.77 14.43 5.30
CA LYS A 217 -10.05 15.12 4.04
C LYS A 217 -9.45 16.52 4.00
N GLU A 218 -9.69 17.35 5.00
CA GLU A 218 -9.13 18.70 5.13
C GLU A 218 -7.59 18.68 5.13
N LYS A 219 -6.99 17.65 5.71
CA LYS A 219 -5.54 17.52 5.81
C LYS A 219 -4.88 17.12 4.50
N TYR A 220 -5.47 16.17 3.77
CA TYR A 220 -4.81 15.51 2.64
C TYR A 220 -5.33 15.93 1.27
N LEU A 221 -6.56 16.42 1.13
CA LEU A 221 -7.11 16.87 -0.16
C LEU A 221 -6.73 18.31 -0.46
N ASN A 222 -6.57 18.60 -1.76
CA ASN A 222 -6.61 19.98 -2.22
C ASN A 222 -8.03 20.54 -2.05
N ASP A 223 -8.13 21.86 -1.85
CA ASP A 223 -9.39 22.60 -1.78
C ASP A 223 -10.17 22.55 -3.12
#